data_e6f0279ba65efa16c5c4f3062c8317ba
#
_entry.id   e6f0279ba65efa16c5c4f3062c8317ba
#
_cell.length_a   1.000
_cell.length_b   1.000
_cell.length_c   1.000
_cell.angle_alpha   90.00
_cell.angle_beta   90.00
_cell.angle_gamma   90.00
#
_symmetry.space_group_name_H-M   'P 1'
#
loop_
_entity.id
_entity.type
_entity.pdbx_description
1 polymer ?
#
loop_
_entity_poly.entity_id
_entity_poly.type
_entity_poly.pdbx_seq_one_letter_code
_entity_poly.pdbx_strand_id
1 'polypeptide(L)'
;RRSSDLILPIPGLTTTKHVYDSTGIQTLEALPKRLGILGGGNIGLEFAGLYNRLGSQVTVLDAATSFLPRVEPSIAKLAKQYMEEDGIVFEQGVRTSEVKNDGDEVVVVTDKGDFRFDALLYATGRKPNIEPLHLENTDIALTERGGIQVNKHLETSVHGVFAVGDVNGGLQFTYISLDDFRIVFNYLTGDGSYNLETDRKSTRLNS
;
A
#
# COMPACT_ATOMS: atom_id res chain seq x y z
N ARG A 1 -4.23 5.24 -11.35
CA ARG A 1 -4.33 5.08 -9.88
C ARG A 1 -4.34 6.45 -9.23
N ARG A 2 -5.19 6.67 -8.23
CA ARG A 2 -5.34 7.93 -7.47
C ARG A 2 -4.76 7.81 -6.06
N SER A 3 -3.83 6.89 -5.84
CA SER A 3 -2.97 6.81 -4.66
C SER A 3 -1.51 6.67 -5.08
N SER A 4 -0.59 7.12 -4.23
CA SER A 4 0.87 7.00 -4.38
C SER A 4 1.46 6.32 -3.16
N ASP A 5 2.67 5.76 -3.31
CA ASP A 5 3.38 5.17 -2.17
C ASP A 5 3.68 6.24 -1.11
N LEU A 6 3.49 5.88 0.15
CA LEU A 6 3.83 6.73 1.28
C LEU A 6 5.34 6.69 1.50
N ILE A 7 5.98 7.84 1.35
CA ILE A 7 7.40 8.00 1.62
C ILE A 7 7.55 8.40 3.09
N LEU A 8 8.13 7.50 3.89
CA LEU A 8 8.47 7.82 5.28
C LEU A 8 9.70 8.75 5.33
N PRO A 9 9.79 9.61 6.35
CA PRO A 9 10.94 10.50 6.53
C PRO A 9 12.18 9.75 7.09
N ILE A 10 12.58 8.68 6.41
CA ILE A 10 13.77 7.91 6.74
C ILE A 10 14.93 8.45 5.89
N PRO A 11 16.02 8.93 6.50
CA PRO A 11 17.20 9.38 5.79
C PRO A 11 17.67 8.33 4.76
N GLY A 12 17.93 8.77 3.53
CA GLY A 12 18.40 7.94 2.44
C GLY A 12 17.34 7.11 1.71
N LEU A 13 16.10 7.00 2.19
CA LEU A 13 15.08 6.10 1.61
C LEU A 13 14.81 6.34 0.11
N THR A 14 14.88 7.58 -0.36
CA THR A 14 14.62 7.92 -1.77
C THR A 14 15.86 8.36 -2.54
N THR A 15 17.02 8.44 -1.89
CA THR A 15 18.27 8.92 -2.48
C THR A 15 19.34 7.84 -2.61
N THR A 16 19.18 6.73 -1.90
CA THR A 16 20.08 5.58 -1.94
C THR A 16 19.87 4.78 -3.24
N LYS A 17 20.94 4.36 -3.89
CA LYS A 17 20.87 3.51 -5.08
C LYS A 17 20.24 2.16 -4.75
N HIS A 18 19.55 1.56 -5.72
CA HIS A 18 18.89 0.25 -5.60
C HIS A 18 17.74 0.23 -4.55
N VAL A 19 17.19 1.40 -4.21
CA VAL A 19 15.97 1.54 -3.42
C VAL A 19 14.83 1.94 -4.35
N TYR A 20 13.71 1.23 -4.26
CA TYR A 20 12.60 1.33 -5.22
C TYR A 20 11.26 1.46 -4.50
N ASP A 21 10.33 2.17 -5.13
CA ASP A 21 8.91 2.12 -4.83
C ASP A 21 8.23 0.94 -5.53
N SER A 22 6.92 0.77 -5.33
CA SER A 22 6.14 -0.30 -5.93
C SER A 22 6.07 -0.25 -7.47
N THR A 23 6.40 0.88 -8.09
CA THR A 23 6.47 1.05 -9.55
C THR A 23 7.85 0.74 -10.07
N GLY A 24 8.88 1.33 -9.46
CA GLY A 24 10.27 1.19 -9.88
C GLY A 24 10.78 -0.25 -9.76
N ILE A 25 10.37 -0.98 -8.73
CA ILE A 25 10.78 -2.38 -8.54
C ILE A 25 10.34 -3.29 -9.71
N GLN A 26 9.25 -2.96 -10.40
CA GLN A 26 8.73 -3.73 -11.52
C GLN A 26 9.52 -3.54 -12.84
N THR A 27 10.41 -2.57 -12.87
CA THR A 27 11.21 -2.23 -14.06
C THR A 27 12.66 -2.65 -13.96
N LEU A 28 13.01 -3.49 -12.97
CA LEU A 28 14.36 -4.00 -12.83
C LEU A 28 14.79 -4.85 -14.03
N GLU A 29 15.97 -4.59 -14.56
CA GLU A 29 16.55 -5.37 -15.65
C GLU A 29 17.11 -6.72 -15.19
N ALA A 30 17.47 -6.84 -13.91
CA ALA A 30 18.00 -8.06 -13.31
C ALA A 30 17.32 -8.37 -11.98
N LEU A 31 17.10 -9.65 -11.72
CA LEU A 31 16.54 -10.13 -10.46
C LEU A 31 17.58 -9.95 -9.33
N PRO A 32 17.26 -9.21 -8.23
CA PRO A 32 18.14 -9.13 -7.08
C PRO A 32 18.21 -10.50 -6.38
N LYS A 33 19.40 -10.92 -5.98
CA LYS A 33 19.57 -12.17 -5.22
C LYS A 33 18.98 -12.04 -3.82
N ARG A 34 19.23 -10.89 -3.15
CA ARG A 34 18.72 -10.56 -1.82
C ARG A 34 17.84 -9.31 -1.93
N LEU A 35 16.55 -9.47 -1.68
CA LEU A 35 15.58 -8.38 -1.69
C LEU A 35 15.13 -8.07 -0.26
N GLY A 36 15.36 -6.83 0.19
CA GLY A 36 14.72 -6.28 1.37
C GLY A 36 13.38 -5.65 1.02
N ILE A 37 12.40 -5.79 1.89
CA ILE A 37 11.11 -5.10 1.75
C ILE A 37 10.80 -4.38 3.06
N LEU A 38 10.65 -3.06 3.02
CA LEU A 38 10.17 -2.26 4.15
C LEU A 38 8.64 -2.18 4.10
N GLY A 39 7.99 -2.79 5.09
CA GLY A 39 6.54 -2.84 5.24
C GLY A 39 5.92 -4.18 4.87
N GLY A 40 5.30 -4.83 5.84
CA GLY A 40 4.59 -6.11 5.75
C GLY A 40 3.09 -5.96 5.45
N GLY A 41 2.67 -4.89 4.75
CA GLY A 41 1.31 -4.72 4.25
C GLY A 41 1.05 -5.52 2.97
N ASN A 42 -0.18 -5.44 2.44
CA ASN A 42 -0.59 -6.22 1.26
C ASN A 42 0.39 -6.10 0.09
N ILE A 43 0.82 -4.88 -0.26
CA ILE A 43 1.76 -4.64 -1.37
C ILE A 43 3.11 -5.31 -1.09
N GLY A 44 3.66 -5.11 0.12
CA GLY A 44 4.94 -5.72 0.50
C GLY A 44 4.89 -7.25 0.43
N LEU A 45 3.80 -7.85 0.90
CA LEU A 45 3.62 -9.32 0.87
C LEU A 45 3.39 -9.87 -0.54
N GLU A 46 2.66 -9.15 -1.41
CA GLU A 46 2.50 -9.53 -2.82
C GLU A 46 3.86 -9.55 -3.54
N PHE A 47 4.67 -8.52 -3.35
CA PHE A 47 6.03 -8.49 -3.90
C PHE A 47 6.96 -9.52 -3.25
N ALA A 48 6.83 -9.76 -1.93
CA ALA A 48 7.61 -10.80 -1.27
C ALA A 48 7.36 -12.17 -1.90
N GLY A 49 6.08 -12.55 -2.06
CA GLY A 49 5.72 -13.81 -2.72
C GLY A 49 6.16 -13.88 -4.18
N LEU A 50 6.03 -12.77 -4.94
CA LEU A 50 6.45 -12.71 -6.33
C LEU A 50 7.96 -12.93 -6.48
N TYR A 51 8.78 -12.11 -5.80
CA TYR A 51 10.24 -12.16 -5.94
C TYR A 51 10.84 -13.44 -5.36
N ASN A 52 10.25 -13.97 -4.28
CA ASN A 52 10.67 -15.26 -3.73
C ASN A 52 10.47 -16.40 -4.75
N ARG A 53 9.31 -16.45 -5.43
CA ARG A 53 9.03 -17.45 -6.48
C ARG A 53 9.92 -17.28 -7.72
N LEU A 54 10.40 -16.06 -7.98
CA LEU A 54 11.37 -15.80 -9.04
C LEU A 54 12.80 -16.19 -8.64
N GLY A 55 13.07 -16.52 -7.37
CA GLY A 55 14.34 -17.01 -6.88
C GLY A 55 15.16 -16.02 -6.04
N SER A 56 14.58 -14.87 -5.65
CA SER A 56 15.21 -13.96 -4.69
C SER A 56 15.09 -14.50 -3.26
N GLN A 57 16.12 -14.31 -2.45
CA GLN A 57 16.03 -14.42 -0.99
C GLN A 57 15.34 -13.15 -0.46
N VAL A 58 14.16 -13.29 0.12
CA VAL A 58 13.35 -12.14 0.52
C VAL A 58 13.30 -12.01 2.04
N THR A 59 13.57 -10.81 2.54
CA THR A 59 13.38 -10.43 3.94
C THR A 59 12.44 -9.23 4.03
N VAL A 60 11.36 -9.39 4.78
CA VAL A 60 10.39 -8.31 5.06
C VAL A 60 10.69 -7.71 6.43
N LEU A 61 10.98 -6.42 6.47
CA LEU A 61 11.20 -5.63 7.68
C LEU A 61 9.93 -4.84 7.97
N ASP A 62 9.28 -5.07 9.10
CA ASP A 62 8.05 -4.36 9.47
C ASP A 62 8.14 -3.74 10.86
N ALA A 63 7.72 -2.48 10.97
CA ALA A 63 7.62 -1.79 12.26
C ALA A 63 6.47 -2.34 13.13
N ALA A 64 5.45 -2.95 12.51
CA ALA A 64 4.39 -3.62 13.25
C ALA A 64 4.93 -4.87 13.98
N THR A 65 4.49 -5.06 15.21
CA THR A 65 4.87 -6.22 16.03
C THR A 65 4.07 -7.47 15.72
N SER A 66 2.98 -7.34 14.94
CA SER A 66 2.12 -8.44 14.53
C SER A 66 1.93 -8.46 13.01
N PHE A 67 1.89 -9.66 12.43
CA PHE A 67 1.66 -9.85 10.99
C PHE A 67 0.20 -9.55 10.65
N LEU A 68 -0.03 -8.70 9.64
CA LEU A 68 -1.35 -8.32 9.15
C LEU A 68 -2.36 -8.00 10.27
N PRO A 69 -2.13 -6.97 11.12
CA PRO A 69 -2.91 -6.74 12.35
C PRO A 69 -4.40 -6.42 12.12
N ARG A 70 -4.81 -6.21 10.87
CA ARG A 70 -6.21 -5.93 10.49
C ARG A 70 -6.94 -7.14 9.92
N VAL A 71 -6.23 -8.26 9.78
CA VAL A 71 -6.78 -9.55 9.31
C VAL A 71 -7.13 -10.42 10.50
N GLU A 72 -8.10 -11.28 10.34
CA GLU A 72 -8.47 -12.24 11.38
C GLU A 72 -7.23 -13.07 11.79
N PRO A 73 -6.96 -13.22 13.12
CA PRO A 73 -5.67 -13.74 13.61
C PRO A 73 -5.31 -15.15 13.11
N SER A 74 -6.29 -16.04 12.95
CA SER A 74 -6.04 -17.41 12.48
C SER A 74 -5.61 -17.41 11.00
N ILE A 75 -6.21 -16.55 10.19
CA ILE A 75 -5.88 -16.38 8.78
C ILE A 75 -4.50 -15.73 8.63
N ALA A 76 -4.24 -14.67 9.41
CA ALA A 76 -2.94 -14.00 9.41
C ALA A 76 -1.81 -14.97 9.79
N LYS A 77 -2.03 -15.79 10.83
CA LYS A 77 -1.07 -16.81 11.27
C LYS A 77 -0.78 -17.83 10.17
N LEU A 78 -1.84 -18.36 9.53
CA LEU A 78 -1.70 -19.36 8.48
C LEU A 78 -0.99 -18.80 7.25
N ALA A 79 -1.34 -17.58 6.84
CA ALA A 79 -0.68 -16.88 5.73
C ALA A 79 0.82 -16.69 6.01
N LYS A 80 1.17 -16.23 7.23
CA LYS A 80 2.57 -16.10 7.63
C LYS A 80 3.31 -17.42 7.56
N GLN A 81 2.72 -18.49 8.11
CA GLN A 81 3.32 -19.81 8.10
C GLN A 81 3.65 -20.28 6.69
N TYR A 82 2.72 -20.19 5.74
CA TYR A 82 2.97 -20.60 4.36
C TYR A 82 4.08 -19.77 3.69
N MET A 83 4.12 -18.46 3.94
CA MET A 83 5.17 -17.61 3.39
C MET A 83 6.56 -17.94 4.00
N GLU A 84 6.61 -18.29 5.29
CA GLU A 84 7.85 -18.72 5.96
C GLU A 84 8.28 -20.13 5.46
N GLU A 85 7.35 -21.04 5.21
CA GLU A 85 7.61 -22.34 4.58
C GLU A 85 8.17 -22.19 3.14
N ASP A 86 7.71 -21.17 2.40
CA ASP A 86 8.26 -20.80 1.09
C ASP A 86 9.66 -20.15 1.20
N GLY A 87 10.17 -19.86 2.41
CA GLY A 87 11.51 -19.31 2.64
C GLY A 87 11.60 -17.80 2.79
N ILE A 88 10.47 -17.09 2.92
CA ILE A 88 10.45 -15.65 3.20
C ILE A 88 10.74 -15.40 4.67
N VAL A 89 11.67 -14.49 4.96
CA VAL A 89 12.02 -14.11 6.33
C VAL A 89 11.22 -12.88 6.75
N PHE A 90 10.64 -12.90 7.97
CA PHE A 90 9.90 -11.77 8.54
C PHE A 90 10.59 -11.26 9.80
N GLU A 91 11.03 -10.01 9.77
CA GLU A 91 11.55 -9.26 10.90
C GLU A 91 10.51 -8.22 11.35
N GLN A 92 9.77 -8.56 12.39
CA GLN A 92 8.69 -7.71 12.93
C GLN A 92 9.14 -6.86 14.10
N GLY A 93 8.49 -5.70 14.31
CA GLY A 93 8.84 -4.73 15.35
C GLY A 93 10.21 -4.11 15.11
N VAL A 94 10.62 -3.96 13.85
CA VAL A 94 11.91 -3.38 13.45
C VAL A 94 11.72 -1.92 13.07
N ARG A 95 12.46 -1.03 13.69
CA ARG A 95 12.44 0.41 13.40
C ARG A 95 13.67 0.79 12.58
N THR A 96 13.43 1.19 11.33
CA THR A 96 14.47 1.69 10.43
C THR A 96 14.79 3.14 10.77
N SER A 97 16.06 3.44 10.96
CA SER A 97 16.56 4.78 11.22
C SER A 97 17.25 5.43 10.02
N GLU A 98 17.84 4.65 9.13
CA GLU A 98 18.57 5.13 7.95
C GLU A 98 18.59 4.06 6.86
N VAL A 99 18.69 4.49 5.60
CA VAL A 99 19.02 3.64 4.46
C VAL A 99 20.20 4.25 3.73
N LYS A 100 21.24 3.47 3.44
CA LYS A 100 22.46 3.94 2.79
C LYS A 100 23.07 2.87 1.90
N ASN A 101 24.05 3.26 1.05
CA ASN A 101 24.87 2.30 0.31
C ASN A 101 26.17 1.99 1.08
N ASP A 102 26.60 0.74 0.96
CA ASP A 102 27.96 0.31 1.27
C ASP A 102 28.47 -0.49 0.05
N GLY A 103 29.24 0.16 -0.81
CA GLY A 103 29.51 -0.33 -2.15
C GLY A 103 28.22 -0.39 -2.99
N ASP A 104 27.94 -1.55 -3.56
CA ASP A 104 26.73 -1.82 -4.35
C ASP A 104 25.56 -2.34 -3.49
N GLU A 105 25.79 -2.59 -2.19
CA GLU A 105 24.74 -3.06 -1.30
C GLU A 105 23.89 -1.91 -0.74
N VAL A 106 22.62 -2.20 -0.51
CA VAL A 106 21.74 -1.37 0.31
C VAL A 106 21.82 -1.83 1.75
N VAL A 107 22.17 -0.92 2.65
CA VAL A 107 22.21 -1.17 4.08
C VAL A 107 21.02 -0.47 4.74
N VAL A 108 20.18 -1.23 5.43
CA VAL A 108 19.06 -0.73 6.24
C VAL A 108 19.50 -0.77 7.69
N VAL A 109 19.71 0.40 8.29
CA VAL A 109 20.09 0.56 9.68
C VAL A 109 18.85 0.53 10.54
N THR A 110 18.83 -0.35 11.55
CA THR A 110 17.66 -0.54 12.41
C THR A 110 18.03 -0.64 13.88
N ASP A 111 17.02 -0.60 14.75
CA ASP A 111 17.16 -0.83 16.20
C ASP A 111 17.52 -2.28 16.56
N LYS A 112 17.47 -3.22 15.61
CA LYS A 112 17.86 -4.63 15.78
C LYS A 112 19.15 -5.00 15.04
N GLY A 113 19.89 -4.02 14.53
CA GLY A 113 21.09 -4.20 13.74
C GLY A 113 20.90 -3.84 12.27
N ASP A 114 21.94 -4.02 11.48
CA ASP A 114 21.97 -3.66 10.06
C ASP A 114 21.58 -4.85 9.19
N PHE A 115 20.72 -4.60 8.21
CA PHE A 115 20.34 -5.57 7.18
C PHE A 115 20.94 -5.16 5.84
N ARG A 116 21.43 -6.12 5.04
CA ARG A 116 22.12 -5.89 3.76
C ARG A 116 21.42 -6.60 2.61
N PHE A 117 21.14 -5.85 1.54
CA PHE A 117 20.40 -6.31 0.38
C PHE A 117 21.05 -5.85 -0.93
N ASP A 118 20.73 -6.53 -2.03
CA ASP A 118 21.10 -6.09 -3.38
C ASP A 118 20.10 -5.05 -3.90
N ALA A 119 18.84 -5.11 -3.42
CA ALA A 119 17.79 -4.14 -3.68
C ALA A 119 16.86 -4.02 -2.49
N LEU A 120 16.23 -2.85 -2.33
CA LEU A 120 15.25 -2.57 -1.30
C LEU A 120 13.97 -2.04 -1.94
N LEU A 121 12.82 -2.63 -1.60
CA LEU A 121 11.49 -2.10 -1.88
C LEU A 121 10.96 -1.40 -0.63
N TYR A 122 10.51 -0.15 -0.72
CA TYR A 122 9.68 0.43 0.32
C TYR A 122 8.19 0.33 -0.05
N ALA A 123 7.43 -0.34 0.83
CA ALA A 123 5.99 -0.58 0.71
C ALA A 123 5.29 -0.20 2.03
N THR A 124 5.65 0.98 2.56
CA THR A 124 5.31 1.46 3.90
C THR A 124 3.89 2.04 4.03
N GLY A 125 3.10 1.94 2.97
CA GLY A 125 1.71 2.39 2.91
C GLY A 125 1.41 3.17 1.64
N ARG A 126 0.20 3.71 1.58
CA ARG A 126 -0.26 4.56 0.47
C ARG A 126 -0.97 5.80 0.99
N LYS A 127 -0.87 6.89 0.23
CA LYS A 127 -1.62 8.11 0.48
C LYS A 127 -2.47 8.48 -0.74
N PRO A 128 -3.62 9.16 -0.57
CA PRO A 128 -4.37 9.74 -1.69
C PRO A 128 -3.48 10.66 -2.51
N ASN A 129 -3.49 10.50 -3.83
CA ASN A 129 -2.70 11.34 -4.74
C ASN A 129 -3.54 12.53 -5.19
N ILE A 130 -3.63 13.54 -4.34
CA ILE A 130 -4.45 14.73 -4.53
C ILE A 130 -3.65 15.98 -4.94
N GLU A 131 -2.33 15.99 -4.70
CA GLU A 131 -1.49 17.16 -4.97
C GLU A 131 -1.61 17.68 -6.41
N PRO A 132 -1.63 16.82 -7.46
CA PRO A 132 -1.78 17.28 -8.85
C PRO A 132 -3.17 17.80 -9.19
N LEU A 133 -4.15 17.67 -8.30
CA LEU A 133 -5.52 18.14 -8.51
C LEU A 133 -5.71 19.60 -8.11
N HIS A 134 -4.73 20.21 -7.42
CA HIS A 134 -4.78 21.60 -6.98
C HIS A 134 -6.09 21.96 -6.28
N LEU A 135 -6.51 21.10 -5.33
CA LEU A 135 -7.80 21.23 -4.63
C LEU A 135 -7.90 22.48 -3.78
N GLU A 136 -6.78 23.09 -3.43
CA GLU A 136 -6.71 24.41 -2.77
C GLU A 136 -7.37 25.55 -3.58
N ASN A 137 -7.60 25.33 -4.87
CA ASN A 137 -8.33 26.27 -5.75
C ASN A 137 -9.82 25.93 -5.86
N THR A 138 -10.34 25.05 -5.04
CA THR A 138 -11.72 24.55 -5.07
C THR A 138 -12.32 24.51 -3.67
N ASP A 139 -13.66 24.38 -3.59
CA ASP A 139 -14.37 24.18 -2.33
C ASP A 139 -14.49 22.69 -1.93
N ILE A 140 -13.64 21.82 -2.50
CA ILE A 140 -13.64 20.39 -2.19
C ILE A 140 -13.00 20.16 -0.82
N ALA A 141 -13.79 19.62 0.10
CA ALA A 141 -13.32 19.30 1.44
C ALA A 141 -12.49 18.01 1.46
N LEU A 142 -11.49 17.97 2.36
CA LEU A 142 -10.65 16.81 2.61
C LEU A 142 -10.98 16.19 3.96
N THR A 143 -10.75 14.89 4.08
CA THR A 143 -10.78 14.16 5.36
C THR A 143 -9.52 14.48 6.17
N GLU A 144 -9.53 14.19 7.48
CA GLU A 144 -8.35 14.33 8.35
C GLU A 144 -7.12 13.52 7.85
N ARG A 145 -7.36 12.47 7.07
CA ARG A 145 -6.31 11.61 6.48
C ARG A 145 -5.90 12.04 5.07
N GLY A 146 -6.35 13.20 4.60
CA GLY A 146 -6.00 13.76 3.31
C GLY A 146 -6.71 13.12 2.10
N GLY A 147 -7.76 12.32 2.30
CA GLY A 147 -8.63 11.86 1.21
C GLY A 147 -9.69 12.92 0.88
N ILE A 148 -10.24 12.87 -0.33
CA ILE A 148 -11.38 13.72 -0.70
C ILE A 148 -12.62 13.27 0.08
N GLN A 149 -13.23 14.18 0.84
CA GLN A 149 -14.45 13.89 1.58
C GLN A 149 -15.62 13.70 0.61
N VAL A 150 -16.39 12.63 0.82
CA VAL A 150 -17.55 12.30 0.00
C VAL A 150 -18.75 11.90 0.85
N ASN A 151 -19.95 12.08 0.29
CA ASN A 151 -21.19 11.58 0.85
C ASN A 151 -21.41 10.08 0.49
N LYS A 152 -22.55 9.51 0.86
CA LYS A 152 -22.87 8.09 0.60
C LYS A 152 -22.95 7.71 -0.89
N HIS A 153 -23.12 8.68 -1.78
CA HIS A 153 -23.15 8.49 -3.23
C HIS A 153 -21.83 8.87 -3.89
N LEU A 154 -20.77 9.08 -3.11
CA LEU A 154 -19.41 9.46 -3.55
C LEU A 154 -19.32 10.86 -4.17
N GLU A 155 -20.34 11.71 -3.94
CA GLU A 155 -20.29 13.12 -4.32
C GLU A 155 -19.50 13.91 -3.27
N THR A 156 -18.65 14.82 -3.73
CA THR A 156 -17.84 15.68 -2.88
C THR A 156 -18.67 16.80 -2.24
N SER A 157 -18.03 17.73 -1.52
CA SER A 157 -18.68 18.96 -1.05
C SER A 157 -19.12 19.90 -2.19
N VAL A 158 -18.64 19.69 -3.41
CA VAL A 158 -19.03 20.44 -4.61
C VAL A 158 -20.02 19.60 -5.41
N HIS A 159 -21.22 20.15 -5.62
CA HIS A 159 -22.30 19.47 -6.35
C HIS A 159 -21.87 19.07 -7.78
N GLY A 160 -22.19 17.84 -8.18
CA GLY A 160 -21.85 17.28 -9.49
C GLY A 160 -20.41 16.80 -9.61
N VAL A 161 -19.60 16.90 -8.55
CA VAL A 161 -18.22 16.41 -8.53
C VAL A 161 -18.11 15.18 -7.64
N PHE A 162 -17.59 14.08 -8.20
CA PHE A 162 -17.48 12.78 -7.53
C PHE A 162 -16.03 12.38 -7.33
N ALA A 163 -15.73 11.68 -6.22
CA ALA A 163 -14.42 11.12 -5.96
C ALA A 163 -14.52 9.62 -5.65
N VAL A 164 -13.96 8.80 -6.55
CA VAL A 164 -14.06 7.33 -6.52
C VAL A 164 -12.70 6.67 -6.41
N GLY A 165 -12.65 5.50 -5.77
CA GLY A 165 -11.42 4.74 -5.54
C GLY A 165 -10.52 5.37 -4.50
N ASP A 166 -9.23 5.07 -4.56
CA ASP A 166 -8.22 5.41 -3.54
C ASP A 166 -8.18 6.88 -3.13
N VAL A 167 -8.61 7.79 -4.01
CA VAL A 167 -8.53 9.24 -3.78
C VAL A 167 -9.46 9.72 -2.66
N ASN A 168 -10.55 8.99 -2.37
CA ASN A 168 -11.46 9.32 -1.28
C ASN A 168 -10.98 8.83 0.11
N GLY A 169 -9.82 8.14 0.15
CA GLY A 169 -9.21 7.67 1.40
C GLY A 169 -9.92 6.47 2.05
N GLY A 170 -10.84 5.81 1.33
CA GLY A 170 -11.49 4.56 1.74
C GLY A 170 -10.58 3.33 1.59
N LEU A 171 -11.19 2.15 1.45
CA LEU A 171 -10.45 0.91 1.19
C LEU A 171 -9.81 0.95 -0.20
N GLN A 172 -8.49 0.69 -0.27
CA GLN A 172 -7.66 0.87 -1.47
C GLN A 172 -7.49 -0.45 -2.23
N PHE A 173 -8.60 -0.98 -2.78
CA PHE A 173 -8.61 -2.19 -3.58
C PHE A 173 -9.30 -1.97 -4.92
N THR A 174 -8.90 -2.69 -5.95
CA THR A 174 -9.46 -2.57 -7.31
C THR A 174 -10.97 -2.82 -7.34
N TYR A 175 -11.46 -3.82 -6.60
CA TYR A 175 -12.88 -4.13 -6.53
C TYR A 175 -13.70 -3.03 -5.81
N ILE A 176 -13.12 -2.31 -4.84
CA ILE A 176 -13.75 -1.15 -4.22
C ILE A 176 -13.91 -0.01 -5.24
N SER A 177 -12.89 0.24 -6.07
CA SER A 177 -13.00 1.25 -7.13
C SER A 177 -14.08 0.89 -8.15
N LEU A 178 -14.30 -0.40 -8.42
CA LEU A 178 -15.39 -0.87 -9.29
C LEU A 178 -16.76 -0.68 -8.63
N ASP A 179 -16.89 -0.94 -7.32
CA ASP A 179 -18.13 -0.69 -6.58
C ASP A 179 -18.43 0.81 -6.51
N ASP A 180 -17.43 1.64 -6.26
CA ASP A 180 -17.58 3.11 -6.29
C ASP A 180 -18.10 3.59 -7.65
N PHE A 181 -17.58 3.02 -8.76
CA PHE A 181 -18.10 3.30 -10.11
C PHE A 181 -19.58 2.93 -10.22
N ARG A 182 -19.99 1.75 -9.75
CA ARG A 182 -21.38 1.30 -9.80
C ARG A 182 -22.32 2.21 -9.02
N ILE A 183 -21.88 2.68 -7.86
CA ILE A 183 -22.65 3.64 -7.03
C ILE A 183 -22.88 4.93 -7.82
N VAL A 184 -21.82 5.53 -8.36
CA VAL A 184 -21.93 6.79 -9.12
C VAL A 184 -22.76 6.58 -10.39
N PHE A 185 -22.53 5.49 -11.10
CA PHE A 185 -23.30 5.19 -12.31
C PHE A 185 -24.80 5.04 -12.02
N ASN A 186 -25.19 4.28 -10.99
CA ASN A 186 -26.58 4.14 -10.59
C ASN A 186 -27.18 5.48 -10.11
N TYR A 187 -26.40 6.29 -9.39
CA TYR A 187 -26.86 7.61 -8.94
C TYR A 187 -27.14 8.57 -10.11
N LEU A 188 -26.32 8.55 -11.13
CA LEU A 188 -26.46 9.45 -12.30
C LEU A 188 -27.48 8.97 -13.35
N THR A 189 -27.68 7.65 -13.51
CA THR A 189 -28.48 7.08 -14.61
C THR A 189 -29.64 6.21 -14.15
N GLY A 190 -29.71 5.85 -12.88
CA GLY A 190 -30.70 4.96 -12.30
C GLY A 190 -31.57 5.66 -11.24
N ASP A 191 -31.94 4.90 -10.23
CA ASP A 191 -32.81 5.33 -9.12
C ASP A 191 -32.06 5.83 -7.89
N GLY A 192 -30.71 5.82 -7.91
CA GLY A 192 -29.86 6.21 -6.78
C GLY A 192 -29.93 5.27 -5.57
N SER A 193 -30.45 4.05 -5.74
CA SER A 193 -30.60 3.07 -4.64
C SER A 193 -29.27 2.53 -4.14
N TYR A 194 -28.24 2.49 -5.00
CA TYR A 194 -26.91 2.05 -4.64
C TYR A 194 -26.14 3.15 -3.89
N ASN A 195 -25.53 2.79 -2.77
CA ASN A 195 -24.73 3.71 -1.98
C ASN A 195 -23.74 2.94 -1.09
N LEU A 196 -22.80 3.65 -0.45
CA LEU A 196 -21.74 3.07 0.39
C LEU A 196 -22.26 2.19 1.55
N GLU A 197 -23.50 2.42 2.01
CA GLU A 197 -24.09 1.66 3.13
C GLU A 197 -24.74 0.35 2.66
N THR A 198 -25.32 0.34 1.45
CA THR A 198 -26.02 -0.83 0.90
C THR A 198 -25.08 -1.79 0.19
N ASP A 199 -24.18 -1.30 -0.63
CA ASP A 199 -23.36 -2.13 -1.52
C ASP A 199 -22.15 -2.76 -0.82
N ARG A 200 -21.50 -2.03 0.08
CA ARG A 200 -20.38 -2.58 0.88
C ARG A 200 -20.75 -3.68 1.85
N LYS A 201 -22.03 -3.84 2.18
CA LYS A 201 -22.50 -4.98 2.98
C LYS A 201 -22.52 -6.28 2.17
N SER A 202 -22.86 -6.23 0.89
CA SER A 202 -22.86 -7.40 0.02
C SER A 202 -21.46 -7.87 -0.33
N THR A 203 -20.52 -6.96 -0.49
CA THR A 203 -19.11 -7.29 -0.77
C THR A 203 -18.42 -7.95 0.43
N ARG A 204 -18.81 -7.62 1.67
CA ARG A 204 -18.28 -8.27 2.89
C ARG A 204 -18.77 -9.70 3.10
N LEU A 205 -19.87 -10.09 2.48
CA LEU A 205 -20.45 -11.45 2.61
C LEU A 205 -19.88 -12.43 1.57
N ASN A 206 -19.14 -11.92 0.56
CA ASN A 206 -18.61 -12.71 -0.54
C ASN A 206 -17.06 -12.71 -0.59
N SER A 207 -16.40 -12.18 0.44
CA SER A 207 -14.92 -12.16 0.58
C SER A 207 -14.42 -13.05 1.72
#